data_35eea06f7030a333819a306bbd0eedf8
#
_entry.id   35eea06f7030a333819a306bbd0eedf8
#
_cell.length_a   1.000
_cell.length_b   1.000
_cell.length_c   1.000
_cell.angle_alpha   90.00
_cell.angle_beta   90.00
_cell.angle_gamma   90.00
#
_symmetry.space_group_name_H-M   'P 1'
#
loop_
_entity.id
_entity.type
_entity.pdbx_description
1 polymer ?
#
loop_
_entity_poly.entity_id
_entity_poly.type
_entity_poly.pdbx_seq_one_letter_code
_entity_poly.pdbx_strand_id
1 'polypeptide(L)'
;MAALTFLPLPIGAEAIAEARALSTYEHNATPLATLAIQLDGGVSPFELRQIVGNLVLLLPLGFYAPMLSPRLRSLLATLAVGAAVSILIELGQLLVASAYRFPVRVADVDDVLLNTVGVLAGYATWRVWSAVPPVDSGRAVRGPTDR
;
A
#
# COMPACT_ATOMS: atom_id res chain seq x y z
N MET A 1 4.22 -9.88 3.95
CA MET A 1 3.94 -8.47 3.66
C MET A 1 5.15 -7.58 3.91
N ALA A 2 5.78 -7.59 5.10
CA ALA A 2 7.05 -6.86 5.35
C ALA A 2 8.15 -7.18 4.31
N ALA A 3 8.16 -8.40 3.76
CA ALA A 3 9.10 -8.81 2.73
C ALA A 3 8.97 -8.03 1.41
N LEU A 4 7.78 -7.55 1.05
CA LEU A 4 7.59 -6.75 -0.17
C LEU A 4 8.06 -5.30 0.01
N THR A 5 8.08 -4.82 1.26
CA THR A 5 8.42 -3.44 1.60
C THR A 5 9.89 -3.28 1.98
N PHE A 6 10.50 -4.33 2.59
CA PHE A 6 11.86 -4.29 3.13
C PHE A 6 12.82 -5.32 2.52
N LEU A 7 12.41 -6.17 1.58
CA LEU A 7 13.23 -7.21 0.97
C LEU A 7 13.19 -7.16 -0.58
N PRO A 8 14.28 -7.60 -1.26
CA PRO A 8 15.42 -8.28 -0.69
C PRO A 8 16.48 -7.29 -0.21
N LEU A 9 16.79 -7.31 1.08
CA LEU A 9 18.04 -6.71 1.55
C LEU A 9 19.19 -7.58 1.04
N PRO A 10 20.21 -7.04 0.33
CA PRO A 10 21.37 -7.80 -0.06
C PRO A 10 22.12 -8.22 1.21
N ILE A 11 22.06 -9.52 1.52
CA ILE A 11 22.73 -10.09 2.70
C ILE A 11 24.09 -10.65 2.24
N GLY A 12 25.16 -9.94 2.59
CA GLY A 12 26.54 -10.31 2.25
C GLY A 12 27.34 -9.18 1.65
N ALA A 13 28.64 -9.14 1.93
CA ALA A 13 29.52 -8.04 1.50
C ALA A 13 29.60 -7.91 -0.05
N GLU A 14 29.56 -9.03 -0.77
CA GLU A 14 29.58 -9.03 -2.24
C GLU A 14 28.29 -8.49 -2.85
N ALA A 15 27.13 -8.94 -2.34
CA ALA A 15 25.82 -8.43 -2.79
C ALA A 15 25.64 -6.93 -2.49
N ILE A 16 26.21 -6.45 -1.39
CA ILE A 16 26.25 -5.03 -1.03
C ILE A 16 27.17 -4.25 -1.99
N ALA A 17 28.31 -4.80 -2.35
CA ALA A 17 29.24 -4.17 -3.28
C ALA A 17 28.67 -4.10 -4.70
N GLU A 18 28.01 -5.16 -5.16
CA GLU A 18 27.33 -5.21 -6.45
C GLU A 18 26.15 -4.24 -6.49
N ALA A 19 25.30 -4.22 -5.47
CA ALA A 19 24.23 -3.25 -5.32
C ALA A 19 24.76 -1.81 -5.33
N ARG A 20 25.92 -1.53 -4.72
CA ARG A 20 26.59 -0.21 -4.76
C ARG A 20 27.09 0.15 -6.15
N ALA A 21 27.61 -0.80 -6.91
CA ALA A 21 28.15 -0.56 -8.26
C ALA A 21 27.03 -0.30 -9.27
N LEU A 22 25.84 -0.88 -9.07
CA LEU A 22 24.69 -0.75 -9.96
C LEU A 22 23.81 0.47 -9.61
N SER A 23 24.07 1.14 -8.48
CA SER A 23 23.22 2.22 -7.99
C SER A 23 23.66 3.59 -8.49
N THR A 24 22.94 4.09 -9.45
CA THR A 24 22.89 5.53 -9.78
C THR A 24 21.67 6.10 -9.08
N TYR A 25 21.86 6.80 -7.94
CA TYR A 25 20.73 7.25 -7.11
C TYR A 25 20.45 8.71 -7.32
N GLU A 26 19.24 8.96 -7.73
CA GLU A 26 18.59 10.25 -7.57
C GLU A 26 17.30 10.05 -6.76
N HIS A 27 17.11 10.88 -5.74
CA HIS A 27 15.84 10.93 -5.02
C HIS A 27 14.75 11.37 -5.98
N ASN A 28 13.74 10.53 -6.19
CA ASN A 28 12.60 10.94 -7.02
C ASN A 28 11.61 11.75 -6.17
N ALA A 29 11.76 13.07 -6.24
CA ALA A 29 10.81 14.01 -5.66
C ALA A 29 9.74 14.47 -6.68
N THR A 30 9.82 14.01 -7.92
CA THR A 30 8.89 14.40 -8.98
C THR A 30 7.77 13.38 -9.07
N PRO A 31 6.52 13.75 -8.73
CA PRO A 31 5.39 12.83 -8.82
C PRO A 31 5.23 12.26 -10.25
N LEU A 32 4.97 10.97 -10.32
CA LEU A 32 4.76 10.20 -11.54
C LEU A 32 5.99 10.03 -12.45
N ALA A 33 7.18 10.49 -12.04
CA ALA A 33 8.38 10.37 -12.90
C ALA A 33 8.85 8.92 -12.99
N THR A 34 8.94 8.20 -11.87
CA THR A 34 9.29 6.78 -11.86
C THR A 34 8.24 5.96 -12.59
N LEU A 35 6.96 6.24 -12.34
CA LEU A 35 5.86 5.54 -12.98
C LEU A 35 5.84 5.79 -14.49
N ALA A 36 6.09 7.02 -14.95
CA ALA A 36 6.13 7.35 -16.36
C ALA A 36 7.28 6.63 -17.10
N ILE A 37 8.48 6.59 -16.50
CA ILE A 37 9.63 5.88 -17.07
C ILE A 37 9.36 4.37 -17.15
N GLN A 38 8.75 3.80 -16.12
CA GLN A 38 8.39 2.39 -16.08
C GLN A 38 7.35 2.01 -17.14
N LEU A 39 6.37 2.89 -17.40
CA LEU A 39 5.34 2.65 -18.40
C LEU A 39 5.85 2.84 -19.84
N ASP A 40 6.76 3.77 -20.07
CA ASP A 40 7.29 4.10 -21.41
C ASP A 40 8.31 3.06 -21.89
N GLY A 41 9.12 2.51 -20.96
CA GLY A 41 10.14 1.49 -21.25
C GLY A 41 9.63 0.05 -21.32
N GLY A 42 8.34 -0.18 -21.03
CA GLY A 42 7.77 -1.51 -20.84
C GLY A 42 8.01 -2.03 -19.40
N VAL A 43 6.92 -2.35 -18.70
CA VAL A 43 6.96 -2.74 -17.29
C VAL A 43 7.64 -4.09 -17.11
N SER A 44 8.78 -4.13 -16.45
CA SER A 44 9.44 -5.37 -16.07
C SER A 44 8.65 -6.12 -14.99
N PRO A 45 8.84 -7.46 -14.81
CA PRO A 45 8.19 -8.20 -13.75
C PRO A 45 8.54 -7.72 -12.33
N PHE A 46 9.69 -7.06 -12.17
CA PHE A 46 10.10 -6.46 -10.90
C PHE A 46 9.29 -5.19 -10.61
N GLU A 47 9.21 -4.28 -11.57
CA GLU A 47 8.46 -3.04 -11.48
C GLU A 47 6.97 -3.30 -11.29
N LEU A 48 6.41 -4.26 -12.00
CA LEU A 48 5.02 -4.68 -11.79
C LEU A 48 4.77 -5.15 -10.35
N ARG A 49 5.70 -5.92 -9.77
CA ARG A 49 5.60 -6.34 -8.37
C ARG A 49 5.66 -5.16 -7.40
N GLN A 50 6.49 -4.14 -7.69
CA GLN A 50 6.59 -2.94 -6.87
C GLN A 50 5.29 -2.14 -6.93
N ILE A 51 4.77 -1.87 -8.12
CA ILE A 51 3.50 -1.15 -8.32
C ILE A 51 2.35 -1.86 -7.61
N VAL A 52 2.17 -3.16 -7.89
CA VAL A 52 1.09 -3.95 -7.28
C VAL A 52 1.31 -4.10 -5.78
N GLY A 53 2.57 -4.26 -5.34
CA GLY A 53 2.92 -4.38 -3.93
C GLY A 53 2.50 -3.15 -3.12
N ASN A 54 2.82 -1.95 -3.60
CA ASN A 54 2.45 -0.70 -2.97
C ASN A 54 0.93 -0.49 -3.00
N LEU A 55 0.28 -0.76 -4.12
CA LEU A 55 -1.17 -0.65 -4.23
C LEU A 55 -1.91 -1.56 -3.23
N VAL A 56 -1.45 -2.81 -3.06
CA VAL A 56 -2.07 -3.79 -2.17
C VAL A 56 -1.70 -3.56 -0.71
N LEU A 57 -0.54 -2.95 -0.42
CA LEU A 57 0.00 -2.79 0.93
C LEU A 57 -0.96 -2.09 1.88
N LEU A 58 -1.56 -0.97 1.48
CA LEU A 58 -2.46 -0.19 2.30
C LEU A 58 -3.96 -0.34 1.96
N LEU A 59 -4.30 -1.22 1.01
CA LEU A 59 -5.70 -1.57 0.72
C LEU A 59 -6.46 -2.07 1.97
N PRO A 60 -5.88 -2.98 2.81
CA PRO A 60 -6.54 -3.40 4.05
C PRO A 60 -6.79 -2.23 5.01
N LEU A 61 -5.87 -1.26 5.10
CA LEU A 61 -6.07 -0.07 5.92
C LEU A 61 -7.31 0.71 5.46
N GLY A 62 -7.45 0.95 4.14
CA GLY A 62 -8.62 1.62 3.58
C GLY A 62 -9.94 0.91 3.88
N PHE A 63 -9.93 -0.43 3.88
CA PHE A 63 -11.12 -1.24 4.16
C PHE A 63 -11.47 -1.26 5.65
N TYR A 64 -10.51 -1.50 6.54
CA TYR A 64 -10.78 -1.71 7.96
C TYR A 64 -10.86 -0.41 8.78
N ALA A 65 -10.16 0.66 8.40
CA ALA A 65 -10.14 1.90 9.16
C ALA A 65 -11.56 2.49 9.43
N PRO A 66 -12.49 2.54 8.46
CA PRO A 66 -13.86 3.01 8.69
C PRO A 66 -14.67 2.13 9.65
N MET A 67 -14.29 0.84 9.78
CA MET A 67 -14.93 -0.09 10.71
C MET A 67 -14.46 0.13 12.15
N LEU A 68 -13.19 0.54 12.32
CA LEU A 68 -12.56 0.75 13.62
C LEU A 68 -12.95 2.08 14.26
N SER A 69 -13.27 3.11 13.47
CA SER A 69 -13.60 4.42 14.00
C SER A 69 -14.64 5.17 13.14
N PRO A 70 -15.70 5.71 13.75
CA PRO A 70 -16.67 6.55 13.04
C PRO A 70 -16.05 7.78 12.36
N ARG A 71 -14.94 8.32 12.90
CA ARG A 71 -14.22 9.44 12.31
C ARG A 71 -13.58 9.07 10.96
N LEU A 72 -13.19 7.81 10.80
CA LEU A 72 -12.58 7.28 9.57
C LEU A 72 -13.62 6.81 8.53
N ARG A 73 -14.91 7.04 8.78
CA ARG A 73 -15.96 6.88 7.73
C ARG A 73 -15.95 8.02 6.72
N SER A 74 -15.25 9.11 7.02
CA SER A 74 -14.96 10.18 6.06
C SER A 74 -13.83 9.73 5.13
N LEU A 75 -14.03 9.84 3.83
CA LEU A 75 -13.01 9.54 2.82
C LEU A 75 -11.73 10.34 3.08
N LEU A 76 -11.86 11.64 3.32
CA LEU A 76 -10.71 12.51 3.55
C LEU A 76 -9.91 12.09 4.79
N ALA A 77 -10.59 11.74 5.89
CA ALA A 77 -9.92 11.28 7.11
C ALA A 77 -9.18 9.95 6.87
N THR A 78 -9.79 9.01 6.15
CA THR A 78 -9.14 7.74 5.82
C THR A 78 -7.94 7.93 4.90
N LEU A 79 -8.06 8.77 3.87
CA LEU A 79 -6.95 9.09 2.97
C LEU A 79 -5.82 9.80 3.71
N ALA A 80 -6.13 10.76 4.61
CA ALA A 80 -5.12 11.46 5.40
C ALA A 80 -4.33 10.48 6.31
N VAL A 81 -5.01 9.53 6.95
CA VAL A 81 -4.36 8.47 7.73
C VAL A 81 -3.53 7.56 6.82
N GLY A 82 -4.06 7.17 5.68
CA GLY A 82 -3.34 6.34 4.71
C GLY A 82 -2.06 7.01 4.20
N ALA A 83 -2.15 8.28 3.81
CA ALA A 83 -0.99 9.07 3.39
C ALA A 83 0.05 9.22 4.51
N ALA A 84 -0.38 9.48 5.76
CA ALA A 84 0.52 9.55 6.90
C ALA A 84 1.24 8.22 7.16
N VAL A 85 0.51 7.09 7.09
CA VAL A 85 1.11 5.75 7.24
C VAL A 85 2.09 5.48 6.10
N SER A 86 1.75 5.84 4.86
CA SER A 86 2.64 5.68 3.71
C SER A 86 3.94 6.46 3.87
N ILE A 87 3.86 7.73 4.28
CA ILE A 87 5.04 8.55 4.57
C ILE A 87 5.91 7.93 5.68
N LEU A 88 5.28 7.40 6.74
CA LEU A 88 6.02 6.72 7.81
C LEU A 88 6.73 5.45 7.31
N ILE A 89 6.13 4.71 6.38
CA ILE A 89 6.76 3.56 5.73
C ILE A 89 7.99 4.01 4.96
N GLU A 90 7.87 5.04 4.11
CA GLU A 90 8.99 5.60 3.34
C GLU A 90 10.12 6.09 4.25
N LEU A 91 9.81 6.84 5.30
CA LEU A 91 10.80 7.29 6.28
C LEU A 91 11.48 6.09 6.98
N GLY A 92 10.73 5.06 7.32
CA GLY A 92 11.27 3.82 7.89
C GLY A 92 12.24 3.12 6.93
N GLN A 93 11.91 3.06 5.65
CA GLN A 93 12.78 2.49 4.61
C GLN A 93 14.07 3.30 4.45
N LEU A 94 13.99 4.63 4.45
CA LEU A 94 15.15 5.52 4.41
C LEU A 94 16.05 5.34 5.64
N LEU A 95 15.47 5.24 6.83
CA LEU A 95 16.22 5.01 8.07
C LEU A 95 16.97 3.68 8.02
N VAL A 96 16.30 2.61 7.58
CA VAL A 96 16.92 1.29 7.42
C VAL A 96 18.05 1.35 6.38
N ALA A 97 17.80 1.94 5.22
CA ALA A 97 18.81 2.09 4.18
C ALA A 97 20.04 2.87 4.68
N SER A 98 19.81 3.96 5.42
CA SER A 98 20.87 4.78 6.00
C SER A 98 21.68 4.03 7.06
N ALA A 99 21.01 3.29 7.95
CA ALA A 99 21.65 2.53 9.02
C ALA A 99 22.58 1.44 8.49
N TYR A 100 22.16 0.76 7.42
CA TYR A 100 22.94 -0.31 6.79
C TYR A 100 23.90 0.20 5.71
N ARG A 101 24.00 1.52 5.49
CA ARG A 101 24.76 2.14 4.41
C ARG A 101 24.45 1.51 3.03
N PHE A 102 23.21 1.09 2.85
CA PHE A 102 22.75 0.61 1.56
C PHE A 102 22.45 1.79 0.63
N PRO A 103 23.08 1.83 -0.53
CA PRO A 103 22.76 2.83 -1.53
C PRO A 103 21.45 2.48 -2.31
N VAL A 104 20.63 1.56 -1.83
CA VAL A 104 19.65 0.83 -2.64
C VAL A 104 18.21 1.36 -2.54
N ARG A 105 17.89 2.31 -1.66
CA ARG A 105 16.54 2.89 -1.62
C ARG A 105 16.55 4.38 -1.38
N VAL A 106 15.76 5.01 -2.21
CA VAL A 106 15.48 6.42 -2.25
C VAL A 106 14.02 6.56 -1.89
N ALA A 107 13.64 7.60 -1.15
CA ALA A 107 12.23 7.93 -0.96
C ALA A 107 11.62 8.20 -2.33
N ASP A 108 10.56 7.49 -2.66
CA ASP A 108 9.84 7.67 -3.90
C ASP A 108 8.43 8.18 -3.62
N VAL A 109 8.14 9.37 -4.11
CA VAL A 109 6.81 9.98 -3.99
C VAL A 109 5.75 9.13 -4.69
N ASP A 110 6.13 8.38 -5.73
CA ASP A 110 5.21 7.50 -6.46
C ASP A 110 4.76 6.32 -5.58
N ASP A 111 5.62 5.83 -4.68
CA ASP A 111 5.24 4.80 -3.71
C ASP A 111 4.18 5.34 -2.72
N VAL A 112 4.30 6.60 -2.28
CA VAL A 112 3.28 7.24 -1.44
C VAL A 112 1.95 7.40 -2.19
N LEU A 113 2.00 7.76 -3.47
CA LEU A 113 0.80 7.89 -4.30
C LEU A 113 0.13 6.52 -4.50
N LEU A 114 0.88 5.48 -4.86
CA LEU A 114 0.36 4.12 -5.07
C LEU A 114 -0.27 3.56 -3.79
N ASN A 115 0.38 3.73 -2.65
CA ASN A 115 -0.15 3.34 -1.35
C ASN A 115 -1.48 4.07 -1.04
N THR A 116 -1.56 5.37 -1.34
CA THR A 116 -2.77 6.18 -1.12
C THR A 116 -3.90 5.73 -2.06
N VAL A 117 -3.59 5.38 -3.32
CA VAL A 117 -4.57 4.77 -4.24
C VAL A 117 -5.06 3.42 -3.71
N GLY A 118 -4.18 2.62 -3.10
CA GLY A 118 -4.55 1.40 -2.40
C GLY A 118 -5.55 1.64 -1.26
N VAL A 119 -5.32 2.67 -0.44
CA VAL A 119 -6.27 3.08 0.62
C VAL A 119 -7.62 3.47 0.02
N LEU A 120 -7.63 4.24 -1.08
CA LEU A 120 -8.85 4.62 -1.78
C LEU A 120 -9.64 3.40 -2.27
N ALA A 121 -8.96 2.43 -2.88
CA ALA A 121 -9.56 1.19 -3.35
C ALA A 121 -10.17 0.38 -2.19
N GLY A 122 -9.45 0.26 -1.07
CA GLY A 122 -9.93 -0.38 0.15
C GLY A 122 -11.17 0.32 0.73
N TYR A 123 -11.15 1.65 0.80
CA TYR A 123 -12.29 2.44 1.25
C TYR A 123 -13.51 2.26 0.34
N ALA A 124 -13.32 2.28 -0.98
CA ALA A 124 -14.40 2.05 -1.94
C ALA A 124 -15.02 0.66 -1.75
N THR A 125 -14.18 -0.36 -1.55
CA THR A 125 -14.63 -1.73 -1.25
C THR A 125 -15.47 -1.78 0.04
N TRP A 126 -15.02 -1.12 1.11
CA TRP A 126 -15.79 -0.99 2.35
C TRP A 126 -17.13 -0.29 2.11
N ARG A 127 -17.17 0.79 1.33
CA ARG A 127 -18.41 1.51 1.01
C ARG A 127 -19.42 0.62 0.31
N VAL A 128 -18.98 -0.14 -0.68
CA VAL A 128 -19.84 -1.11 -1.39
C VAL A 128 -20.33 -2.18 -0.42
N TRP A 129 -19.44 -2.78 0.36
CA TRP A 129 -19.77 -3.82 1.32
C TRP A 129 -20.76 -3.33 2.38
N SER A 130 -20.57 -2.12 2.92
CA SER A 130 -21.44 -1.52 3.93
C SER A 130 -22.81 -1.10 3.43
N ALA A 131 -22.99 -0.95 2.11
CA ALA A 131 -24.28 -0.64 1.46
C ALA A 131 -25.14 -1.89 1.22
N VAL A 132 -24.56 -3.10 1.33
CA VAL A 132 -25.33 -4.35 1.16
C VAL A 132 -26.10 -4.59 2.46
N PRO A 133 -27.46 -4.67 2.39
CA PRO A 133 -28.25 -4.97 3.57
C PRO A 133 -27.93 -6.38 4.09
N PRO A 134 -27.92 -6.58 5.42
CA PRO A 134 -27.72 -7.93 5.99
C PRO A 134 -28.82 -8.85 5.44
N VAL A 135 -28.41 -10.05 5.01
CA VAL A 135 -29.37 -11.09 4.61
C VAL A 135 -30.19 -11.43 5.83
N ASP A 136 -31.48 -11.11 5.78
CA ASP A 136 -32.42 -11.41 6.87
C ASP A 136 -32.64 -12.92 6.98
N SER A 137 -31.76 -13.59 7.72
CA SER A 137 -31.84 -15.04 8.04
C SER A 137 -32.92 -15.36 9.06
N GLY A 138 -33.70 -14.35 9.50
CA GLY A 138 -34.70 -14.45 10.57
C GLY A 138 -36.14 -14.67 10.14
N ARG A 139 -36.43 -14.86 8.83
CA ARG A 139 -37.78 -15.25 8.39
C ARG A 139 -37.96 -16.75 8.32
N ALA A 140 -37.50 -17.47 9.37
CA ALA A 140 -37.90 -18.85 9.58
C ALA A 140 -39.37 -18.83 10.06
N VAL A 141 -40.25 -19.14 9.14
CA VAL A 141 -41.52 -19.85 9.28
C VAL A 141 -42.13 -19.83 10.69
N ARG A 142 -42.90 -18.79 11.01
CA ARG A 142 -44.01 -18.97 11.96
C ARG A 142 -45.05 -19.81 11.23
N GLY A 143 -45.05 -21.10 11.54
CA GLY A 143 -46.14 -21.98 11.17
C GLY A 143 -47.47 -21.47 11.75
N PRO A 144 -48.60 -21.74 11.09
CA PRO A 144 -49.90 -21.41 11.66
C PRO A 144 -50.09 -22.18 12.95
N THR A 145 -50.27 -21.46 14.06
CA THR A 145 -50.74 -22.02 15.31
C THR A 145 -52.18 -22.45 15.08
N ASP A 146 -52.39 -23.77 15.07
CA ASP A 146 -53.70 -24.40 15.08
C ASP A 146 -54.49 -23.86 16.30
N ARG A 147 -55.69 -23.42 16.03
CA ARG A 147 -56.76 -23.18 17.05
C ARG A 147 -57.52 -24.45 17.28
#